data_261132395d1fffd24a503cdcf368bc2b
#
_entry.id   261132395d1fffd24a503cdcf368bc2b
#
_cell.length_a   1.000
_cell.length_b   1.000
_cell.length_c   1.000
_cell.angle_alpha   90.00
_cell.angle_beta   90.00
_cell.angle_gamma   90.00
#
_symmetry.space_group_name_H-M   'P 1'
#
loop_
_entity.id
_entity.type
_entity.pdbx_description
1 polymer ?
#
loop_
_entity_poly.entity_id
_entity_poly.type
_entity_poly.pdbx_seq_one_letter_code
_entity_poly.pdbx_strand_id
1 'polypeptide(L)'
;NIENIDRKSLLILIKKYLEQRNLLIDWEIIEQSPTEQLINYSGVLVPFEPEEKQLLLETKSLFDRCKTLESLFQSYQFQNNQDSNSSELH
;
A
#
# COMPACT_ATOMS: atom_id res chain seq x y z
N ASN A 1 0.88 -3.41 19.54
CA ASN A 1 0.47 -2.62 18.38
C ASN A 1 0.38 -3.44 17.12
N ILE A 2 1.33 -4.37 16.94
CA ILE A 2 1.27 -5.27 15.78
C ILE A 2 -0.01 -6.09 15.81
N GLU A 3 -0.48 -6.42 17.00
CA GLU A 3 -1.70 -7.20 17.17
C GLU A 3 -2.95 -6.49 16.62
N ASN A 4 -2.91 -5.17 16.53
CA ASN A 4 -4.04 -4.39 16.02
C ASN A 4 -3.97 -4.15 14.52
N ILE A 5 -2.93 -4.64 13.86
CA ILE A 5 -2.76 -4.47 12.43
C ILE A 5 -3.54 -5.56 11.69
N ASP A 6 -4.39 -5.15 10.76
CA ASP A 6 -5.13 -6.09 9.93
C ASP A 6 -4.25 -6.49 8.74
N ARG A 7 -3.53 -7.58 8.92
CA ARG A 7 -2.62 -8.07 7.89
C ARG A 7 -3.34 -8.42 6.60
N LYS A 8 -4.54 -8.98 6.70
CA LYS A 8 -5.32 -9.35 5.50
C LYS A 8 -5.64 -8.13 4.65
N SER A 9 -6.11 -7.07 5.30
CA SER A 9 -6.42 -5.83 4.57
C SER A 9 -5.17 -5.28 3.89
N LEU A 10 -4.05 -5.28 4.60
CA LEU A 10 -2.80 -4.78 4.04
C LEU A 10 -2.38 -5.60 2.82
N LEU A 11 -2.45 -6.93 2.91
CA LEU A 11 -2.08 -7.80 1.80
C LEU A 11 -2.97 -7.58 0.58
N ILE A 12 -4.27 -7.39 0.80
CA ILE A 12 -5.20 -7.14 -0.29
C ILE A 12 -4.83 -5.83 -1.01
N LEU A 13 -4.53 -4.79 -0.25
CA LEU A 13 -4.16 -3.50 -0.83
C LEU A 13 -2.85 -3.58 -1.62
N ILE A 14 -1.86 -4.27 -1.06
CA ILE A 14 -0.59 -4.47 -1.74
C ILE A 14 -0.81 -5.21 -3.06
N LYS A 15 -1.60 -6.29 -3.02
CA LYS A 15 -1.85 -7.08 -4.22
C LYS A 15 -2.54 -6.26 -5.29
N LYS A 16 -3.53 -5.48 -4.92
CA LYS A 16 -4.23 -4.62 -5.89
C LYS A 16 -3.29 -3.61 -6.51
N TYR A 17 -2.42 -3.02 -5.68
CA TYR A 17 -1.46 -2.05 -6.18
C TYR A 17 -0.52 -2.68 -7.21
N LEU A 18 0.01 -3.87 -6.87
CA LEU A 18 0.92 -4.58 -7.77
C LEU A 18 0.25 -4.95 -9.08
N GLU A 19 -1.00 -5.40 -9.01
CA GLU A 19 -1.75 -5.76 -10.20
C GLU A 19 -2.00 -4.56 -11.09
N GLN A 20 -2.36 -3.43 -10.50
CA GLN A 20 -2.62 -2.21 -11.25
C GLN A 20 -1.37 -1.70 -11.96
N ARG A 21 -0.20 -1.96 -11.39
CA ARG A 21 1.06 -1.53 -11.96
C ARG A 21 1.68 -2.58 -12.86
N ASN A 22 1.02 -3.73 -13.02
CA ASN A 22 1.54 -4.85 -13.80
C ASN A 22 2.92 -5.31 -13.33
N LEU A 23 3.12 -5.28 -12.02
CA LEU A 23 4.37 -5.72 -11.42
C LEU A 23 4.30 -7.21 -11.12
N LEU A 24 5.27 -7.95 -11.61
CA LEU A 24 5.36 -9.39 -11.39
C LEU A 24 6.23 -9.64 -10.17
N ILE A 25 5.59 -9.98 -9.06
CA ILE A 25 6.29 -10.27 -7.81
C ILE A 25 5.81 -11.61 -7.31
N ASP A 26 6.73 -12.38 -6.73
CA ASP A 26 6.39 -13.67 -6.16
C ASP A 26 5.52 -13.45 -4.93
N TRP A 27 4.23 -13.71 -5.09
CA TRP A 27 3.25 -13.48 -4.05
C TRP A 27 3.52 -14.35 -2.81
N GLU A 28 4.07 -15.54 -2.99
CA GLU A 28 4.40 -16.40 -1.86
C GLU A 28 5.40 -15.73 -0.93
N ILE A 29 6.39 -15.04 -1.50
CA ILE A 29 7.39 -14.35 -0.71
C ILE A 29 6.72 -13.26 0.12
N ILE A 30 5.79 -12.53 -0.50
CA ILE A 30 5.07 -11.47 0.20
C ILE A 30 4.22 -12.04 1.32
N GLU A 31 3.51 -13.13 1.05
CA GLU A 31 2.65 -13.73 2.06
C GLU A 31 3.43 -14.27 3.25
N GLN A 32 4.65 -14.71 3.03
CA GLN A 32 5.48 -15.26 4.08
C GLN A 32 6.30 -14.21 4.84
N SER A 33 6.31 -12.99 4.35
CA SER A 33 7.08 -11.93 5.00
C SER A 33 6.40 -11.47 6.29
N PRO A 34 7.19 -11.17 7.33
CA PRO A 34 6.62 -10.63 8.56
C PRO A 34 5.90 -9.30 8.29
N THR A 35 4.88 -9.04 9.08
CA THR A 35 4.06 -7.83 8.91
C THR A 35 4.90 -6.56 8.98
N GLU A 36 5.80 -6.48 9.94
CA GLU A 36 6.67 -5.31 10.07
C GLU A 36 7.48 -5.08 8.80
N GLN A 37 8.00 -6.15 8.23
CA GLN A 37 8.80 -6.07 7.02
C GLN A 37 7.96 -5.59 5.84
N LEU A 38 6.74 -6.09 5.73
CA LEU A 38 5.82 -5.66 4.67
C LEU A 38 5.56 -4.16 4.75
N ILE A 39 5.30 -3.67 5.95
CA ILE A 39 5.00 -2.26 6.15
C ILE A 39 6.20 -1.40 5.78
N ASN A 40 7.38 -1.78 6.25
CA ASN A 40 8.58 -0.99 6.03
C ASN A 40 9.02 -1.02 4.56
N TYR A 41 8.95 -2.19 3.93
CA TYR A 41 9.32 -2.30 2.52
C TYR A 41 8.35 -1.55 1.62
N SER A 42 7.05 -1.61 1.95
CA SER A 42 6.06 -0.88 1.14
C SER A 42 6.35 0.61 1.13
N GLY A 43 6.76 1.14 2.27
CA GLY A 43 7.07 2.56 2.35
C GLY A 43 8.28 2.97 1.52
N VAL A 44 9.18 2.03 1.25
CA VAL A 44 10.41 2.30 0.48
C VAL A 44 10.21 2.01 -1.00
N LEU A 45 9.55 0.89 -1.33
CA LEU A 45 9.49 0.41 -2.70
C LEU A 45 8.40 1.07 -3.54
N VAL A 46 7.30 1.46 -2.90
CA VAL A 46 6.22 2.12 -3.63
C VAL A 46 6.65 3.56 -3.95
N PRO A 47 6.48 4.00 -5.21
CA PRO A 47 6.91 5.35 -5.59
C PRO A 47 5.92 6.43 -5.16
N PHE A 48 5.78 6.58 -3.85
CA PHE A 48 4.95 7.63 -3.28
C PHE A 48 5.55 9.00 -3.56
N GLU A 49 4.69 10.02 -3.59
CA GLU A 49 5.15 11.40 -3.70
C GLU A 49 5.97 11.79 -2.45
N PRO A 50 6.86 12.78 -2.57
CA PRO A 50 7.69 13.17 -1.41
C PRO A 50 6.89 13.50 -0.16
N GLU A 51 5.75 14.16 -0.31
CA GLU A 51 4.90 14.51 0.83
C GLU A 51 4.32 13.25 1.49
N GLU A 52 3.99 12.25 0.67
CA GLU A 52 3.46 11.00 1.18
C GLU A 52 4.53 10.23 1.93
N LYS A 53 5.74 10.20 1.39
CA LYS A 53 6.85 9.54 2.08
C LYS A 53 7.16 10.24 3.39
N GLN A 54 7.03 11.56 3.41
CA GLN A 54 7.24 12.32 4.64
C GLN A 54 6.21 11.95 5.70
N LEU A 55 4.95 11.78 5.30
CA LEU A 55 3.91 11.35 6.23
C LEU A 55 4.27 10.01 6.85
N LEU A 56 4.76 9.08 6.04
CA LEU A 56 5.16 7.76 6.55
C LEU A 56 6.31 7.87 7.53
N LEU A 57 7.28 8.72 7.23
CA LEU A 57 8.45 8.90 8.10
C LEU A 57 8.09 9.53 9.43
N GLU A 58 7.01 10.31 9.46
CA GLU A 58 6.58 10.98 10.69
C GLU A 58 5.76 10.08 11.60
N THR A 59 5.37 8.91 11.14
CA THR A 59 4.59 8.00 11.97
C THR A 59 5.43 7.49 13.14
N LYS A 60 4.81 7.39 14.31
CA LYS A 60 5.54 7.04 15.52
C LYS A 60 5.46 5.57 15.90
N SER A 61 4.53 4.84 15.31
CA SER A 61 4.38 3.42 15.59
C SER A 61 4.16 2.66 14.30
N LEU A 62 4.37 1.35 14.37
CA LEU A 62 4.14 0.49 13.24
C LEU A 62 2.67 0.50 12.84
N PHE A 63 1.78 0.54 13.84
CA PHE A 63 0.35 0.61 13.58
C PHE A 63 -0.01 1.88 12.80
N ASP A 64 0.51 3.02 13.25
CA ASP A 64 0.23 4.30 12.57
C ASP A 64 0.78 4.28 11.15
N ARG A 65 1.96 3.71 10.97
CA ARG A 65 2.55 3.60 9.63
C ARG A 65 1.69 2.74 8.72
N CYS A 66 1.18 1.63 9.25
CA CYS A 66 0.30 0.75 8.49
C CYS A 66 -0.98 1.48 8.08
N LYS A 67 -1.58 2.23 8.99
CA LYS A 67 -2.80 2.97 8.68
C LYS A 67 -2.55 4.04 7.62
N THR A 68 -1.41 4.71 7.71
CA THR A 68 -1.04 5.70 6.69
C THR A 68 -0.85 5.04 5.33
N LEU A 69 -0.15 3.89 5.30
CA LEU A 69 0.02 3.13 4.07
C LEU A 69 -1.32 2.73 3.46
N GLU A 70 -2.22 2.22 4.28
CA GLU A 70 -3.53 1.81 3.80
C GLU A 70 -4.28 2.97 3.16
N SER A 71 -4.22 4.13 3.79
CA SER A 71 -4.86 5.32 3.25
C SER A 71 -4.26 5.72 1.90
N LEU A 72 -2.94 5.64 1.79
CA LEU A 72 -2.27 6.00 0.55
C LEU A 72 -2.62 5.01 -0.57
N PHE A 73 -2.62 3.71 -0.27
CA PHE A 73 -3.01 2.71 -1.26
C PHE A 73 -4.44 2.89 -1.71
N GLN A 74 -5.35 3.18 -0.79
CA GLN A 74 -6.76 3.41 -1.13
C GLN A 74 -6.91 4.64 -2.01
N SER A 75 -6.13 5.66 -1.74
CA SER A 75 -6.14 6.88 -2.55
C SER A 75 -5.72 6.57 -3.99
N TYR A 76 -4.68 5.75 -4.15
CA TYR A 76 -4.23 5.34 -5.48
C TYR A 76 -5.33 4.59 -6.23
N GLN A 77 -5.99 3.67 -5.55
CA GLN A 77 -7.06 2.89 -6.18
C GLN A 77 -8.22 3.77 -6.60
N PHE A 78 -8.56 4.73 -5.76
CA PHE A 78 -9.64 5.66 -6.07
C PHE A 78 -9.30 6.47 -7.31
N GLN A 79 -8.07 6.98 -7.40
CA GLN A 79 -7.63 7.77 -8.55
C GLN A 79 -7.64 6.93 -9.82
N ASN A 80 -7.15 5.70 -9.75
CA ASN A 80 -7.14 4.81 -10.90
C ASN A 80 -8.55 4.49 -11.37
N ASN A 81 -9.48 4.26 -10.44
CA ASN A 81 -10.86 3.99 -10.78
C ASN A 81 -11.51 5.19 -11.44
N GLN A 82 -11.22 6.39 -10.97
CA GLN A 82 -11.74 7.60 -11.58
C GLN A 82 -11.21 7.79 -12.99
N ASP A 83 -9.91 7.54 -13.17
CA ASP A 83 -9.29 7.63 -14.49
C ASP A 83 -9.94 6.65 -15.45
N SER A 84 -10.18 5.43 -15.00
CA SER A 84 -10.85 4.41 -15.81
C SER A 84 -12.25 4.85 -16.20
N ASN A 85 -13.00 5.39 -15.24
CA ASN A 85 -14.35 5.86 -15.50
C ASN A 85 -14.35 7.01 -16.50
N SER A 86 -13.39 7.92 -16.37
CA SER A 86 -13.25 9.02 -17.31
C SER A 86 -12.99 8.52 -18.71
N SER A 87 -12.14 7.50 -18.83
CA SER A 87 -11.85 6.90 -20.13
C SER A 87 -13.07 6.24 -20.75
N GLU A 88 -13.88 5.61 -19.92
CA GLU A 88 -15.08 4.93 -20.38
C GLU A 88 -16.13 5.88 -20.88
N LEU A 89 -16.16 7.09 -20.34
CA LEU A 89 -17.13 8.08 -20.75
C LEU A 89 -16.84 8.67 -22.13
N HIS A 90 -15.67 8.47 -22.62
CA HIS A 90 -15.28 8.92 -23.96
C HIS A 90 -15.52 7.86 -24.99
#